data_6b9d5a3e34c197ff8d44acda4172afee
#
_entry.id   6b9d5a3e34c197ff8d44acda4172afee
#
_cell.length_a   1.000
_cell.length_b   1.000
_cell.length_c   1.000
_cell.angle_alpha   90.00
_cell.angle_beta   90.00
_cell.angle_gamma   90.00
#
_symmetry.space_group_name_H-M   'P 1'
#
loop_
_entity.id
_entity.type
_entity.pdbx_description
1 polymer ?
#
loop_
_entity_poly.entity_id
_entity_poly.type
_entity_poly.pdbx_seq_one_letter_code
_entity_poly.pdbx_strand_id
1 'polypeptide(L)'
;MLNIPNLRHLRAISEVVNTGSISKASEVVFLSQPAITQAIAKLEKNIHSGLFERTTDGMKPTEQGEAFSFRIERALEYISKGITDSLKVAKGQRKSSVQRYLFNITTTQLKALIAVSNGQSFTEASRILEVSQSSVYRASKDLEEILGITLFEKNSTGITISKAGSALV
;
A
#
# COMPACT_ATOMS: atom_id res chain seq x y z
N MET A 1 13.81 -2.13 10.99
CA MET A 1 12.46 -1.74 10.46
C MET A 1 12.03 -2.74 9.39
N LEU A 2 10.81 -3.30 9.44
CA LEU A 2 10.31 -4.20 8.39
C LEU A 2 10.28 -3.46 7.05
N ASN A 3 11.01 -3.97 6.07
CA ASN A 3 11.01 -3.42 4.71
C ASN A 3 9.71 -3.86 4.01
N ILE A 4 8.62 -3.12 4.22
CA ILE A 4 7.33 -3.42 3.59
C ILE A 4 7.48 -3.15 2.10
N PRO A 5 7.22 -4.13 1.23
CA PRO A 5 7.32 -3.96 -0.21
C PRO A 5 6.34 -2.91 -0.74
N ASN A 6 6.58 -2.40 -1.94
CA ASN A 6 5.67 -1.49 -2.61
C ASN A 6 4.32 -2.18 -2.88
N LEU A 7 3.21 -1.52 -2.54
CA LEU A 7 1.85 -2.06 -2.71
C LEU A 7 1.56 -2.49 -4.15
N ARG A 8 2.05 -1.74 -5.15
CA ARG A 8 1.90 -2.11 -6.56
C ARG A 8 2.61 -3.43 -6.89
N HIS A 9 3.79 -3.66 -6.28
CA HIS A 9 4.52 -4.91 -6.45
C HIS A 9 3.80 -6.08 -5.76
N LEU A 10 3.25 -5.85 -4.56
CA LEU A 10 2.46 -6.87 -3.86
C LEU A 10 1.23 -7.28 -4.69
N ARG A 11 0.51 -6.31 -5.25
CA ARG A 11 -0.62 -6.58 -6.15
C ARG A 11 -0.19 -7.36 -7.39
N ALA A 12 0.94 -6.97 -7.99
CA ALA A 12 1.46 -7.67 -9.16
C ALA A 12 1.76 -9.14 -8.85
N ILE A 13 2.30 -9.43 -7.66
CA ILE A 13 2.57 -10.78 -7.21
C ILE A 13 1.28 -11.58 -7.03
N SER A 14 0.25 -11.00 -6.38
CA SER A 14 -1.06 -11.62 -6.26
C SER A 14 -1.69 -11.90 -7.64
N GLU A 15 -1.59 -10.95 -8.59
CA GLU A 15 -2.10 -11.15 -9.95
C GLU A 15 -1.33 -12.23 -10.72
N VAL A 16 -0.03 -12.40 -10.48
CA VAL A 16 0.71 -13.54 -11.08
C VAL A 16 0.21 -14.87 -10.53
N VAL A 17 -0.12 -14.95 -9.22
CA VAL A 17 -0.75 -16.16 -8.63
C VAL A 17 -2.10 -16.43 -9.30
N ASN A 18 -2.95 -15.39 -9.43
CA ASN A 18 -4.30 -15.54 -9.98
C ASN A 18 -4.33 -15.89 -11.47
N THR A 19 -3.37 -15.35 -12.24
CA THR A 19 -3.36 -15.50 -13.71
C THR A 19 -2.43 -16.60 -14.22
N GLY A 20 -1.49 -17.05 -13.39
CA GLY A 20 -0.41 -17.96 -13.78
C GLY A 20 0.58 -17.33 -14.78
N SER A 21 0.54 -16.00 -14.99
CA SER A 21 1.28 -15.36 -16.08
C SER A 21 1.73 -13.95 -15.72
N ILE A 22 3.04 -13.70 -15.84
CA ILE A 22 3.61 -12.34 -15.68
C ILE A 22 3.04 -11.39 -16.75
N SER A 23 2.84 -11.88 -17.97
CA SER A 23 2.30 -11.06 -19.07
C SER A 23 0.88 -10.58 -18.74
N LYS A 24 -0.03 -11.50 -18.40
CA LYS A 24 -1.40 -11.15 -18.01
C LYS A 24 -1.45 -10.24 -16.79
N ALA A 25 -0.66 -10.54 -15.75
CA ALA A 25 -0.56 -9.70 -14.57
C ALA A 25 -0.09 -8.27 -14.90
N SER A 26 0.87 -8.13 -15.86
CA SER A 26 1.38 -6.81 -16.27
C SER A 26 0.31 -5.89 -16.86
N GLU A 27 -0.65 -6.46 -17.59
CA GLU A 27 -1.79 -5.73 -18.16
C GLU A 27 -2.76 -5.25 -17.08
N VAL A 28 -3.00 -6.08 -16.05
CA VAL A 28 -3.92 -5.75 -14.94
C VAL A 28 -3.37 -4.68 -14.01
N VAL A 29 -2.07 -4.77 -13.66
CA VAL A 29 -1.46 -3.87 -12.67
C VAL A 29 -0.74 -2.66 -13.29
N PHE A 30 -0.71 -2.58 -14.62
CA PHE A 30 0.00 -1.51 -15.36
C PHE A 30 1.48 -1.38 -14.95
N LEU A 31 2.15 -2.52 -14.83
CA LEU A 31 3.59 -2.63 -14.62
C LEU A 31 4.23 -3.41 -15.76
N SER A 32 5.46 -3.07 -16.13
CA SER A 32 6.19 -3.87 -17.13
C SER A 32 6.54 -5.26 -16.59
N GLN A 33 6.59 -6.25 -17.48
CA GLN A 33 6.99 -7.62 -17.10
C GLN A 33 8.35 -7.68 -16.39
N PRO A 34 9.40 -6.95 -16.83
CA PRO A 34 10.64 -6.89 -16.09
C PRO A 34 10.50 -6.33 -14.67
N ALA A 35 9.63 -5.32 -14.46
CA ALA A 35 9.38 -4.77 -13.13
C ALA A 35 8.73 -5.80 -12.20
N ILE A 36 7.77 -6.58 -12.71
CA ILE A 36 7.14 -7.68 -11.94
C ILE A 36 8.17 -8.77 -11.62
N THR A 37 8.97 -9.18 -12.59
CA THR A 37 10.03 -10.18 -12.39
C THR A 37 11.01 -9.74 -11.31
N GLN A 38 11.46 -8.49 -11.35
CA GLN A 38 12.35 -7.93 -10.33
C GLN A 38 11.67 -7.84 -8.95
N ALA A 39 10.38 -7.49 -8.90
CA ALA A 39 9.62 -7.42 -7.66
C ALA A 39 9.51 -8.80 -6.99
N ILE A 40 9.21 -9.85 -7.77
CA ILE A 40 9.16 -11.24 -7.30
C ILE A 40 10.55 -11.64 -6.76
N ALA A 41 11.59 -11.52 -7.56
CA ALA A 41 12.95 -11.91 -7.17
C ALA A 41 13.43 -11.18 -5.90
N LYS A 42 13.13 -9.87 -5.78
CA LYS A 42 13.47 -9.09 -4.59
C LYS A 42 12.70 -9.56 -3.35
N LEU A 43 11.42 -9.91 -3.51
CA LEU A 43 10.61 -10.40 -2.40
C LEU A 43 11.09 -11.78 -1.96
N GLU A 44 11.26 -12.72 -2.88
CA GLU A 44 11.77 -14.08 -2.61
C GLU A 44 13.12 -14.03 -1.87
N LYS A 45 14.01 -13.14 -2.31
CA LYS A 45 15.29 -12.90 -1.62
C LYS A 45 15.09 -12.40 -0.19
N ASN A 46 14.14 -11.48 0.04
CA ASN A 46 13.91 -10.89 1.36
C ASN A 46 13.28 -11.87 2.35
N ILE A 47 12.42 -12.77 1.87
CA ILE A 47 11.76 -13.77 2.71
C ILE A 47 12.51 -15.12 2.74
N HIS A 48 13.61 -15.21 1.98
CA HIS A 48 14.41 -16.44 1.84
C HIS A 48 13.57 -17.67 1.41
N SER A 49 12.59 -17.46 0.53
CA SER A 49 11.70 -18.51 0.04
C SER A 49 11.25 -18.23 -1.38
N GLY A 50 11.19 -19.26 -2.22
CA GLY A 50 10.61 -19.19 -3.57
C GLY A 50 9.09 -19.11 -3.51
N LEU A 51 8.51 -18.15 -4.20
CA LEU A 51 7.05 -17.99 -4.30
C LEU A 51 6.48 -18.63 -5.57
N PHE A 52 7.33 -18.85 -6.57
CA PHE A 52 6.91 -19.38 -7.87
C PHE A 52 7.88 -20.40 -8.41
N GLU A 53 7.33 -21.37 -9.14
CA GLU A 53 8.05 -22.28 -10.02
C GLU A 53 7.75 -21.91 -11.48
N ARG A 54 8.77 -21.91 -12.33
CA ARG A 54 8.59 -21.75 -13.77
C ARG A 54 8.23 -23.11 -14.37
N THR A 55 7.14 -23.15 -15.11
CA THR A 55 6.69 -24.34 -15.85
C THR A 55 6.58 -24.01 -17.34
N THR A 56 6.37 -25.03 -18.16
CA THR A 56 6.08 -24.86 -19.60
C THR A 56 4.85 -24.01 -19.85
N ASP A 57 3.89 -24.04 -18.93
CA ASP A 57 2.59 -23.36 -19.03
C ASP A 57 2.56 -21.99 -18.36
N GLY A 58 3.69 -21.56 -17.77
CA GLY A 58 3.78 -20.24 -17.13
C GLY A 58 4.42 -20.24 -15.74
N MET A 59 3.82 -19.49 -14.82
CA MET A 59 4.25 -19.36 -13.44
C MET A 59 3.27 -20.06 -12.51
N LYS A 60 3.74 -21.11 -11.83
CA LYS A 60 2.94 -21.81 -10.81
C LYS A 60 3.35 -21.33 -9.42
N PRO A 61 2.42 -20.92 -8.56
CA PRO A 61 2.77 -20.57 -7.18
C PRO A 61 3.20 -21.83 -6.41
N THR A 62 4.17 -21.65 -5.51
CA THR A 62 4.49 -22.64 -4.48
C THR A 62 3.45 -22.56 -3.37
N GLU A 63 3.46 -23.49 -2.41
CA GLU A 63 2.63 -23.40 -1.21
C GLU A 63 2.86 -22.06 -0.45
N GLN A 64 4.12 -21.63 -0.38
CA GLN A 64 4.49 -20.34 0.19
C GLN A 64 3.96 -19.17 -0.65
N GLY A 65 3.95 -19.30 -1.97
CA GLY A 65 3.38 -18.32 -2.90
C GLY A 65 1.89 -18.14 -2.71
N GLU A 66 1.14 -19.23 -2.58
CA GLU A 66 -0.31 -19.19 -2.30
C GLU A 66 -0.60 -18.56 -0.94
N ALA A 67 0.09 -19.00 0.11
CA ALA A 67 -0.06 -18.45 1.46
C ALA A 67 0.29 -16.96 1.52
N PHE A 68 1.30 -16.54 0.75
CA PHE A 68 1.70 -15.15 0.69
C PHE A 68 0.69 -14.30 -0.08
N SER A 69 0.18 -14.79 -1.22
CA SER A 69 -0.89 -14.14 -1.99
C SER A 69 -2.14 -13.91 -1.13
N PHE A 70 -2.58 -14.92 -0.41
CA PHE A 70 -3.72 -14.78 0.50
C PHE A 70 -3.51 -13.65 1.54
N ARG A 71 -2.30 -13.53 2.09
CA ARG A 71 -1.97 -12.44 3.02
C ARG A 71 -1.96 -11.08 2.35
N ILE A 72 -1.48 -10.99 1.11
CA ILE A 72 -1.53 -9.75 0.30
C ILE A 72 -2.99 -9.33 0.09
N GLU A 73 -3.84 -10.23 -0.34
CA GLU A 73 -5.26 -9.97 -0.61
C GLU A 73 -5.95 -9.43 0.65
N ARG A 74 -5.77 -10.09 1.79
CA ARG A 74 -6.29 -9.60 3.07
C ARG A 74 -5.78 -8.21 3.43
N ALA A 75 -4.49 -7.94 3.23
CA ALA A 75 -3.92 -6.61 3.50
C ALA A 75 -4.55 -5.54 2.59
N LEU A 76 -4.74 -5.85 1.31
CA LEU A 76 -5.40 -4.94 0.36
C LEU A 76 -6.87 -4.72 0.69
N GLU A 77 -7.58 -5.75 1.19
CA GLU A 77 -8.95 -5.62 1.69
C GLU A 77 -9.04 -4.69 2.91
N TYR A 78 -8.13 -4.81 3.87
CA TYR A 78 -8.08 -3.90 5.03
C TYR A 78 -7.83 -2.46 4.59
N ILE A 79 -6.89 -2.21 3.69
CA ILE A 79 -6.63 -0.87 3.15
C ILE A 79 -7.87 -0.35 2.40
N SER A 80 -8.51 -1.18 1.60
CA SER A 80 -9.74 -0.85 0.86
C SER A 80 -10.88 -0.48 1.81
N LYS A 81 -11.06 -1.24 2.89
CA LYS A 81 -12.04 -0.96 3.93
C LYS A 81 -11.74 0.37 4.62
N GLY A 82 -10.48 0.60 5.05
CA GLY A 82 -10.07 1.85 5.67
C GLY A 82 -10.34 3.07 4.77
N ILE A 83 -10.00 2.98 3.48
CA ILE A 83 -10.32 4.03 2.49
C ILE A 83 -11.83 4.26 2.43
N THR A 84 -12.63 3.19 2.34
CA THR A 84 -14.09 3.28 2.28
C THR A 84 -14.65 3.98 3.50
N ASP A 85 -14.22 3.58 4.68
CA ASP A 85 -14.71 4.13 5.94
C ASP A 85 -14.26 5.59 6.13
N SER A 86 -13.03 5.91 5.76
CA SER A 86 -12.51 7.28 5.74
C SER A 86 -13.32 8.21 4.83
N LEU A 87 -13.63 7.76 3.62
CA LEU A 87 -14.45 8.52 2.67
C LEU A 87 -15.89 8.72 3.15
N LYS A 88 -16.49 7.74 3.82
CA LYS A 88 -17.82 7.87 4.44
C LYS A 88 -17.81 8.93 5.54
N VAL A 89 -16.79 8.92 6.41
CA VAL A 89 -16.66 9.88 7.51
C VAL A 89 -16.44 11.31 7.01
N ALA A 90 -15.64 11.48 5.94
CA ALA A 90 -15.29 12.80 5.40
C ALA A 90 -16.40 13.53 4.68
N LYS A 91 -17.54 12.91 4.47
CA LYS A 91 -18.70 13.38 3.68
C LYS A 91 -18.64 13.15 2.19
N GLY A 92 -19.77 12.75 1.76
CA GLY A 92 -20.10 12.60 0.36
C GLY A 92 -19.66 11.25 -0.13
N GLN A 93 -20.65 10.37 -0.13
CA GLN A 93 -20.64 9.14 -0.90
C GLN A 93 -20.42 9.45 -2.39
N ARG A 94 -19.24 9.89 -2.74
CA ARG A 94 -18.80 9.74 -4.12
C ARG A 94 -18.50 8.26 -4.28
N LYS A 95 -19.34 7.59 -5.04
CA LYS A 95 -19.11 6.24 -5.59
C LYS A 95 -17.89 6.28 -6.54
N SER A 96 -16.72 6.66 -6.04
CA SER A 96 -15.49 6.45 -6.77
C SER A 96 -15.03 5.03 -6.46
N SER A 97 -14.68 4.28 -7.47
CA SER A 97 -14.11 2.95 -7.28
C SER A 97 -12.90 3.04 -6.33
N VAL A 98 -12.98 2.38 -5.19
CA VAL A 98 -11.88 2.31 -4.19
C VAL A 98 -10.62 1.75 -4.85
N GLN A 99 -10.76 0.93 -5.86
CA GLN A 99 -9.66 0.42 -6.68
C GLN A 99 -8.76 1.54 -7.22
N ARG A 100 -9.32 2.66 -7.67
CA ARG A 100 -8.54 3.80 -8.17
C ARG A 100 -7.58 4.35 -7.09
N TYR A 101 -8.02 4.41 -5.84
CA TYR A 101 -7.18 4.88 -4.74
C TYR A 101 -6.08 3.87 -4.41
N LEU A 102 -6.41 2.57 -4.37
CA LEU A 102 -5.43 1.51 -4.15
C LEU A 102 -4.30 1.50 -5.19
N PHE A 103 -4.56 1.90 -6.45
CA PHE A 103 -3.54 2.00 -7.49
C PHE A 103 -2.55 3.15 -7.25
N ASN A 104 -2.98 4.23 -6.61
CA ASN A 104 -2.22 5.45 -6.46
C ASN A 104 -1.56 5.60 -5.07
N ILE A 105 -2.09 4.91 -4.06
CA ILE A 105 -1.53 4.94 -2.70
C ILE A 105 -0.24 4.12 -2.63
N THR A 106 0.74 4.66 -1.93
CA THR A 106 2.04 4.03 -1.72
C THR A 106 2.23 3.59 -0.27
N THR A 107 3.11 2.61 -0.07
CA THR A 107 3.53 2.18 1.27
C THR A 107 4.11 3.33 2.10
N THR A 108 4.84 4.25 1.46
CA THR A 108 5.43 5.43 2.12
C THR A 108 4.35 6.35 2.68
N GLN A 109 3.28 6.58 1.94
CA GLN A 109 2.15 7.40 2.38
C GLN A 109 1.40 6.77 3.55
N LEU A 110 1.15 5.45 3.52
CA LEU A 110 0.52 4.75 4.64
C LEU A 110 1.42 4.73 5.88
N LYS A 111 2.74 4.56 5.72
CA LYS A 111 3.69 4.67 6.82
C LYS A 111 3.68 6.08 7.44
N ALA A 112 3.63 7.12 6.61
CA ALA A 112 3.54 8.50 7.08
C ALA A 112 2.25 8.74 7.87
N LEU A 113 1.11 8.27 7.37
CA LEU A 113 -0.18 8.35 8.08
C LEU A 113 -0.10 7.73 9.47
N ILE A 114 0.37 6.48 9.56
CA ILE A 114 0.47 5.74 10.83
C ILE A 114 1.46 6.44 11.78
N ALA A 115 2.63 6.86 11.28
CA ALA A 115 3.63 7.51 12.11
C ALA A 115 3.17 8.86 12.66
N VAL A 116 2.47 9.67 11.85
CA VAL A 116 1.88 10.94 12.31
C VAL A 116 0.73 10.72 13.29
N SER A 117 -0.09 9.69 13.05
CA SER A 117 -1.15 9.31 13.98
C SER A 117 -0.61 8.96 15.37
N ASN A 118 0.49 8.19 15.42
CA ASN A 118 1.10 7.76 16.67
C ASN A 118 1.92 8.87 17.34
N GLY A 119 2.67 9.66 16.55
CA GLY A 119 3.60 10.67 17.07
C GLY A 119 2.97 12.06 17.27
N GLN A 120 1.73 12.28 16.80
CA GLN A 120 1.00 13.56 16.88
C GLN A 120 1.80 14.79 16.36
N SER A 121 2.85 14.52 15.59
CA SER A 121 3.65 15.56 14.93
C SER A 121 4.43 14.98 13.75
N PHE A 122 4.69 15.84 12.74
CA PHE A 122 5.56 15.46 11.62
C PHE A 122 7.02 15.29 12.04
N THR A 123 7.45 15.99 13.08
CA THR A 123 8.80 15.88 13.63
C THR A 123 9.01 14.51 14.26
N GLU A 124 8.09 14.07 15.10
CA GLU A 124 8.19 12.75 15.73
C GLU A 124 8.04 11.61 14.69
N ALA A 125 7.08 11.75 13.76
CA ALA A 125 6.93 10.80 12.66
C ALA A 125 8.21 10.69 11.81
N SER A 126 8.94 11.80 11.60
CA SER A 126 10.21 11.77 10.87
C SER A 126 11.31 10.99 11.59
N ARG A 127 11.33 11.06 12.92
CA ARG A 127 12.25 10.26 13.75
C ARG A 127 11.89 8.77 13.71
N ILE A 128 10.59 8.45 13.85
CA ILE A 128 10.11 7.05 13.79
C ILE A 128 10.43 6.41 12.44
N LEU A 129 10.28 7.17 11.35
CA LEU A 129 10.50 6.68 9.99
C LEU A 129 11.94 6.82 9.49
N GLU A 130 12.80 7.50 10.25
CA GLU A 130 14.20 7.79 9.88
C GLU A 130 14.33 8.53 8.54
N VAL A 131 13.43 9.50 8.30
CA VAL A 131 13.40 10.33 7.09
C VAL A 131 13.26 11.80 7.47
N SER A 132 13.44 12.72 6.49
CA SER A 132 13.24 14.13 6.75
C SER A 132 11.77 14.46 7.06
N GLN A 133 11.53 15.48 7.91
CA GLN A 133 10.18 15.96 8.21
C GLN A 133 9.45 16.40 6.94
N SER A 134 10.15 17.01 5.97
CA SER A 134 9.59 17.41 4.69
C SER A 134 9.11 16.21 3.86
N SER A 135 9.79 15.08 3.96
CA SER A 135 9.37 13.82 3.29
C SER A 135 8.07 13.28 3.89
N VAL A 136 7.96 13.29 5.23
CA VAL A 136 6.72 12.87 5.91
C VAL A 136 5.56 13.79 5.56
N TYR A 137 5.79 15.12 5.61
CA TYR A 137 4.78 16.11 5.27
C TYR A 137 4.28 15.93 3.82
N ARG A 138 5.21 15.79 2.86
CA ARG A 138 4.86 15.55 1.45
C ARG A 138 4.05 14.28 1.28
N ALA A 139 4.52 13.15 1.83
CA ALA A 139 3.80 11.88 1.74
C ALA A 139 2.39 11.97 2.35
N SER A 140 2.22 12.70 3.43
CA SER A 140 0.91 12.95 4.07
C SER A 140 0.00 13.80 3.19
N LYS A 141 0.53 14.87 2.59
CA LYS A 141 -0.23 15.75 1.69
C LYS A 141 -0.62 15.05 0.39
N ASP A 142 0.29 14.29 -0.21
CA ASP A 142 0.01 13.49 -1.40
C ASP A 142 -1.12 12.48 -1.13
N LEU A 143 -1.17 11.87 0.07
CA LEU A 143 -2.24 10.96 0.44
C LEU A 143 -3.60 11.67 0.56
N GLU A 144 -3.63 12.85 1.20
CA GLU A 144 -4.83 13.71 1.28
C GLU A 144 -5.32 14.08 -0.13
N GLU A 145 -4.41 14.45 -1.03
CA GLU A 145 -4.72 14.81 -2.41
C GLU A 145 -5.29 13.63 -3.20
N ILE A 146 -4.65 12.45 -3.10
CA ILE A 146 -5.15 11.22 -3.74
C ILE A 146 -6.57 10.90 -3.28
N LEU A 147 -6.84 10.98 -1.98
CA LEU A 147 -8.16 10.65 -1.42
C LEU A 147 -9.17 11.79 -1.56
N GLY A 148 -8.71 13.03 -1.75
CA GLY A 148 -9.55 14.22 -1.80
C GLY A 148 -10.24 14.55 -0.48
N ILE A 149 -9.62 14.19 0.66
CA ILE A 149 -10.13 14.40 2.02
C ILE A 149 -9.01 14.85 2.97
N THR A 150 -9.39 15.53 4.05
CA THR A 150 -8.46 15.95 5.10
C THR A 150 -8.25 14.79 6.08
N LEU A 151 -7.00 14.34 6.22
CA LEU A 151 -6.61 13.28 7.16
C LEU A 151 -5.97 13.84 8.43
N PHE A 152 -5.43 15.07 8.37
CA PHE A 152 -4.73 15.71 9.48
C PHE A 152 -5.28 17.11 9.73
N GLU A 153 -5.45 17.45 11.00
CA GLU A 153 -5.92 18.75 11.46
C GLU A 153 -4.84 19.43 12.29
N LYS A 154 -4.65 20.72 12.05
CA LYS A 154 -3.74 21.55 12.84
C LYS A 154 -4.49 22.14 14.04
N ASN A 155 -3.93 21.97 15.24
CA ASN A 155 -4.43 22.57 16.46
C ASN A 155 -3.33 23.36 17.19
N SER A 156 -3.66 23.95 18.34
CA SER A 156 -2.72 24.73 19.15
C SER A 156 -1.55 23.92 19.70
N THR A 157 -1.68 22.60 19.81
CA THR A 157 -0.66 21.68 20.35
C THR A 157 0.14 20.97 19.26
N GLY A 158 -0.23 21.13 17.98
CA GLY A 158 0.47 20.50 16.86
C GLY A 158 -0.46 19.97 15.77
N ILE A 159 -0.27 18.73 15.38
CA ILE A 159 -1.05 18.05 14.36
C ILE A 159 -1.73 16.84 14.96
N THR A 160 -3.03 16.73 14.73
CA THR A 160 -3.83 15.57 15.11
C THR A 160 -4.40 14.89 13.88
N ILE A 161 -4.68 13.60 14.02
CA ILE A 161 -5.39 12.87 12.98
C ILE A 161 -6.87 13.26 13.01
N SER A 162 -7.46 13.52 11.85
CA SER A 162 -8.89 13.80 11.71
C SER A 162 -9.74 12.54 11.96
N LYS A 163 -11.06 12.68 12.10
CA LYS A 163 -11.96 11.53 12.16
C LYS A 163 -11.85 10.63 10.92
N ALA A 164 -11.69 11.24 9.74
CA ALA A 164 -11.50 10.50 8.49
C ALA A 164 -10.13 9.80 8.47
N GLY A 165 -9.08 10.46 8.94
CA GLY A 165 -7.77 9.85 9.08
C GLY A 165 -7.76 8.67 10.05
N SER A 166 -8.44 8.78 11.19
CA SER A 166 -8.58 7.69 12.17
C SER A 166 -9.32 6.47 11.61
N ALA A 167 -10.24 6.67 10.68
CA ALA A 167 -10.94 5.57 10.02
C ALA A 167 -10.07 4.84 8.98
N LEU A 168 -8.94 5.45 8.55
CA LEU A 168 -8.00 4.85 7.61
C LEU A 168 -6.87 4.10 8.32
N VAL A 169 -6.56 4.44 9.57
CA VAL A 169 -5.55 3.77 10.40
C VAL A 169 -6.08 2.48 11.03
#